data_1e4c067be0717c43d778e2688baa0d25
#
_entry.id   1e4c067be0717c43d778e2688baa0d25
#
_cell.length_a   1.000
_cell.length_b   1.000
_cell.length_c   1.000
_cell.angle_alpha   90.00
_cell.angle_beta   90.00
_cell.angle_gamma   90.00
#
_symmetry.space_group_name_H-M   'P 1'
#
loop_
_entity.id
_entity.type
_entity.pdbx_description
1 polymer ?
#
loop_
_entity_poly.entity_id
_entity_poly.type
_entity_poly.pdbx_seq_one_letter_code
_entity_poly.pdbx_strand_id
1 'polypeptide(L)'
;MKIPAEQKSGNVNRAILVKRTAPNSDFEREEYLFKELRELANAAGYVPVRELTQVRYPDSRYQLGRGKIEELAELVRSTGAEKVIFYNRLSTMQLFNISEICGCQVIDKFQLILEIFAKRATTHRSKLQVELARLRYEIPRARAVVSLLKKEERAGFMGLGDYEESYEQDLKKRISRIQSELESAEKDDESLRAFRHRKGFS
;
A
#
# COMPACT_ATOMS: atom_id res chain seq x y z
N MET A 1 49.34 -2.24 -1.80
CA MET A 1 48.30 -3.23 -2.09
C MET A 1 46.96 -2.55 -1.87
N LYS A 2 46.33 -2.06 -2.97
CA LYS A 2 45.07 -1.32 -2.93
C LYS A 2 43.91 -2.33 -2.92
N ILE A 3 43.08 -2.26 -1.89
CA ILE A 3 41.83 -3.03 -1.80
C ILE A 3 40.86 -2.45 -2.84
N PRO A 4 40.28 -3.25 -3.74
CA PRO A 4 39.32 -2.74 -4.71
C PRO A 4 38.04 -2.30 -3.97
N ALA A 5 37.53 -1.13 -4.32
CA ALA A 5 36.24 -0.61 -3.85
C ALA A 5 35.14 -1.61 -4.18
N GLU A 6 34.42 -2.04 -3.15
CA GLU A 6 33.17 -2.77 -3.28
C GLU A 6 32.23 -1.99 -4.21
N GLN A 7 31.91 -2.60 -5.33
CA GLN A 7 30.84 -2.12 -6.21
C GLN A 7 29.55 -2.11 -5.37
N LYS A 8 28.99 -0.94 -5.13
CA LYS A 8 27.64 -0.76 -4.63
C LYS A 8 26.70 -1.52 -5.59
N SER A 9 26.34 -2.74 -5.20
CA SER A 9 25.28 -3.51 -5.83
C SER A 9 24.04 -2.63 -5.77
N GLY A 10 23.49 -2.26 -6.92
CA GLY A 10 22.28 -1.48 -7.01
C GLY A 10 21.20 -2.16 -6.16
N ASN A 11 20.58 -1.39 -5.29
CA ASN A 11 19.56 -1.89 -4.36
C ASN A 11 18.39 -2.44 -5.20
N VAL A 12 18.40 -3.74 -5.43
CA VAL A 12 17.35 -4.43 -6.18
C VAL A 12 16.20 -4.63 -5.20
N ASN A 13 15.13 -3.84 -5.34
CA ASN A 13 13.92 -3.90 -4.51
C ASN A 13 13.27 -5.30 -4.59
N ARG A 14 13.76 -6.25 -3.81
CA ARG A 14 13.30 -7.64 -3.81
C ARG A 14 11.96 -7.77 -3.10
N ALA A 15 11.00 -8.42 -3.75
CA ALA A 15 9.67 -8.61 -3.17
C ALA A 15 9.20 -10.06 -3.26
N ILE A 16 8.41 -10.49 -2.28
CA ILE A 16 7.65 -11.74 -2.33
C ILE A 16 6.21 -11.41 -2.64
N LEU A 17 5.65 -12.06 -3.63
CA LEU A 17 4.24 -11.93 -4.00
C LEU A 17 3.41 -12.97 -3.30
N VAL A 18 2.30 -12.55 -2.70
CA VAL A 18 1.44 -13.43 -1.91
C VAL A 18 -0.01 -13.30 -2.37
N LYS A 19 -0.67 -14.45 -2.53
CA LYS A 19 -2.10 -14.49 -2.86
C LYS A 19 -2.81 -15.59 -2.09
N ARG A 20 -3.90 -15.22 -1.45
CA ARG A 20 -4.87 -16.18 -0.91
C ARG A 20 -6.06 -16.29 -1.86
N THR A 21 -6.40 -17.50 -2.20
CA THR A 21 -7.52 -17.85 -3.08
C THR A 21 -8.63 -18.48 -2.25
N ALA A 22 -9.89 -18.17 -2.52
CA ALA A 22 -11.00 -18.83 -1.86
C ALA A 22 -11.15 -20.29 -2.37
N PRO A 23 -11.59 -21.23 -1.52
CA PRO A 23 -12.00 -22.53 -2.01
C PRO A 23 -13.07 -22.39 -3.09
N ASN A 24 -13.02 -23.21 -4.11
CA ASN A 24 -13.94 -23.19 -5.27
C ASN A 24 -13.79 -21.99 -6.23
N SER A 25 -12.71 -21.24 -6.17
CA SER A 25 -12.39 -20.24 -7.19
C SER A 25 -11.96 -20.91 -8.49
N ASP A 26 -12.24 -20.23 -9.59
CA ASP A 26 -11.78 -20.63 -10.93
C ASP A 26 -10.24 -20.51 -11.01
N PHE A 27 -9.57 -21.63 -11.30
CA PHE A 27 -8.11 -21.71 -11.33
C PHE A 27 -7.50 -20.80 -12.39
N GLU A 28 -8.05 -20.79 -13.61
CA GLU A 28 -7.52 -19.97 -14.71
C GLU A 28 -7.60 -18.47 -14.38
N ARG A 29 -8.75 -18.07 -13.83
CA ARG A 29 -8.93 -16.70 -13.36
C ARG A 29 -7.94 -16.33 -12.26
N GLU A 30 -7.72 -17.23 -11.30
CA GLU A 30 -6.81 -16.98 -10.18
C GLU A 30 -5.34 -16.88 -10.64
N GLU A 31 -4.94 -17.65 -11.63
CA GLU A 31 -3.62 -17.56 -12.24
C GLU A 31 -3.43 -16.22 -12.99
N TYR A 32 -4.44 -15.81 -13.77
CA TYR A 32 -4.44 -14.51 -14.44
C TYR A 32 -4.28 -13.35 -13.44
N LEU A 33 -5.03 -13.36 -12.33
CA LEU A 33 -4.95 -12.34 -11.30
C LEU A 33 -3.57 -12.30 -10.61
N PHE A 34 -2.91 -13.43 -10.50
CA PHE A 34 -1.57 -13.48 -9.93
C PHE A 34 -0.50 -12.99 -10.93
N LYS A 35 -0.68 -13.28 -12.21
CA LYS A 35 0.14 -12.69 -13.28
C LYS A 35 0.01 -11.16 -13.29
N GLU A 36 -1.20 -10.63 -13.14
CA GLU A 36 -1.43 -9.19 -12.99
C GLU A 36 -0.63 -8.59 -11.83
N LEU A 37 -0.63 -9.26 -10.66
CA LEU A 37 0.15 -8.79 -9.51
C LEU A 37 1.65 -8.72 -9.82
N ARG A 38 2.18 -9.70 -10.54
CA ARG A 38 3.58 -9.73 -10.97
C ARG A 38 3.92 -8.56 -11.89
N GLU A 39 3.05 -8.27 -12.86
CA GLU A 39 3.22 -7.14 -13.76
C GLU A 39 3.16 -5.79 -13.02
N LEU A 40 2.25 -5.64 -12.08
CA LEU A 40 2.17 -4.45 -11.22
C LEU A 40 3.43 -4.30 -10.35
N ALA A 41 3.94 -5.37 -9.74
CA ALA A 41 5.16 -5.33 -8.96
C ALA A 41 6.36 -4.86 -9.80
N ASN A 42 6.51 -5.42 -11.01
CA ASN A 42 7.54 -4.99 -11.96
C ASN A 42 7.37 -3.52 -12.36
N ALA A 43 6.14 -3.08 -12.64
CA ALA A 43 5.85 -1.67 -12.98
C ALA A 43 6.16 -0.71 -11.82
N ALA A 44 6.05 -1.17 -10.58
CA ALA A 44 6.46 -0.43 -9.41
C ALA A 44 7.98 -0.47 -9.17
N GLY A 45 8.74 -1.24 -9.94
CA GLY A 45 10.19 -1.38 -9.82
C GLY A 45 10.63 -2.40 -8.76
N TYR A 46 9.74 -3.33 -8.40
CA TYR A 46 10.08 -4.48 -7.56
C TYR A 46 10.50 -5.66 -8.43
N VAL A 47 11.41 -6.48 -7.90
CA VAL A 47 11.80 -7.76 -8.50
C VAL A 47 11.17 -8.88 -7.67
N PRO A 48 10.14 -9.57 -8.20
CA PRO A 48 9.55 -10.72 -7.55
C PRO A 48 10.55 -11.86 -7.44
N VAL A 49 10.98 -12.22 -6.22
CA VAL A 49 11.96 -13.28 -5.97
C VAL A 49 11.31 -14.60 -5.59
N ARG A 50 10.11 -14.57 -5.03
CA ARG A 50 9.28 -15.75 -4.69
C ARG A 50 7.81 -15.40 -4.78
N GLU A 51 7.01 -16.43 -4.96
CA GLU A 51 5.56 -16.38 -4.99
C GLU A 51 5.00 -17.39 -3.98
N LEU A 52 3.99 -16.96 -3.22
CA LEU A 52 3.35 -17.78 -2.21
C LEU A 52 1.83 -17.75 -2.39
N THR A 53 1.22 -18.90 -2.54
CA THR A 53 -0.23 -19.02 -2.66
C THR A 53 -0.82 -19.92 -1.58
N GLN A 54 -2.06 -19.67 -1.22
CA GLN A 54 -2.82 -20.55 -0.35
C GLN A 54 -4.30 -20.54 -0.71
N VAL A 55 -4.89 -21.71 -0.85
CA VAL A 55 -6.34 -21.88 -1.01
C VAL A 55 -6.97 -22.06 0.37
N ARG A 56 -7.71 -21.04 0.84
CA ARG A 56 -8.47 -21.09 2.11
C ARG A 56 -9.41 -19.90 2.24
N TYR A 57 -10.31 -19.94 3.22
CA TYR A 57 -11.03 -18.75 3.68
C TYR A 57 -10.08 -17.76 4.38
N PRO A 58 -10.35 -16.45 4.33
CA PRO A 58 -9.47 -15.45 4.93
C PRO A 58 -9.36 -15.64 6.45
N ASP A 59 -8.14 -15.62 6.96
CA ASP A 59 -7.88 -15.56 8.38
C ASP A 59 -7.99 -14.11 8.86
N SER A 60 -8.60 -13.89 10.03
CA SER A 60 -8.81 -12.55 10.58
C SER A 60 -7.52 -11.84 10.98
N ARG A 61 -6.47 -12.59 11.39
CA ARG A 61 -5.20 -12.04 11.88
C ARG A 61 -4.16 -11.88 10.77
N TYR A 62 -4.14 -12.80 9.78
CA TYR A 62 -3.02 -12.91 8.84
C TYR A 62 -3.44 -13.03 7.37
N GLN A 63 -4.74 -13.10 7.05
CA GLN A 63 -5.23 -13.42 5.71
C GLN A 63 -4.90 -14.86 5.27
N LEU A 64 -3.76 -15.38 5.67
CA LEU A 64 -3.25 -16.74 5.49
C LEU A 64 -3.37 -17.56 6.78
N GLY A 65 -3.18 -18.88 6.70
CA GLY A 65 -3.04 -19.72 7.88
C GLY A 65 -1.70 -19.50 8.58
N ARG A 66 -1.67 -19.75 9.91
CA ARG A 66 -0.49 -19.51 10.74
C ARG A 66 0.78 -20.17 10.19
N GLY A 67 0.74 -21.46 9.86
CA GLY A 67 1.91 -22.14 9.29
C GLY A 67 2.37 -21.55 7.96
N LYS A 68 1.44 -20.98 7.14
CA LYS A 68 1.79 -20.31 5.88
C LYS A 68 2.44 -18.93 6.10
N ILE A 69 2.12 -18.25 7.19
CA ILE A 69 2.80 -17.02 7.61
C ILE A 69 4.22 -17.33 8.12
N GLU A 70 4.41 -18.42 8.84
CA GLU A 70 5.75 -18.88 9.29
C GLU A 70 6.63 -19.21 8.08
N GLU A 71 6.08 -19.92 7.07
CA GLU A 71 6.74 -20.17 5.78
C GLU A 71 7.09 -18.86 5.06
N LEU A 72 6.18 -17.89 5.03
CA LEU A 72 6.44 -16.58 4.44
C LEU A 72 7.59 -15.85 5.13
N ALA A 73 7.63 -15.87 6.46
CA ALA A 73 8.70 -15.25 7.22
C ALA A 73 10.06 -15.91 6.93
N GLU A 74 10.10 -17.24 6.75
CA GLU A 74 11.32 -17.95 6.35
C GLU A 74 11.75 -17.59 4.93
N LEU A 75 10.80 -17.47 3.99
CA LEU A 75 11.07 -16.99 2.63
C LEU A 75 11.65 -15.57 2.63
N VAL A 76 11.13 -14.68 3.47
CA VAL A 76 11.68 -13.32 3.61
C VAL A 76 13.14 -13.37 4.07
N ARG A 77 13.44 -14.15 5.12
CA ARG A 77 14.80 -14.28 5.64
C ARG A 77 15.77 -14.90 4.63
N SER A 78 15.37 -16.00 3.98
CA SER A 78 16.23 -16.73 3.05
C SER A 78 16.47 -16.01 1.73
N THR A 79 15.51 -15.20 1.27
CA THR A 79 15.64 -14.45 0.01
C THR A 79 16.18 -13.04 0.19
N GLY A 80 16.20 -12.50 1.40
CA GLY A 80 16.48 -11.09 1.65
C GLY A 80 15.47 -10.15 1.01
N ALA A 81 14.20 -10.56 0.95
CA ALA A 81 13.15 -9.72 0.41
C ALA A 81 12.87 -8.54 1.36
N GLU A 82 12.83 -7.34 0.81
CA GLU A 82 12.59 -6.10 1.57
C GLU A 82 11.09 -5.81 1.71
N LYS A 83 10.27 -6.43 0.86
CA LYS A 83 8.82 -6.19 0.82
C LYS A 83 8.04 -7.46 0.54
N VAL A 84 6.88 -7.57 1.18
CA VAL A 84 5.86 -8.58 0.87
C VAL A 84 4.64 -7.86 0.28
N ILE A 85 4.16 -8.33 -0.86
CA ILE A 85 3.06 -7.72 -1.60
C ILE A 85 1.92 -8.72 -1.71
N PHE A 86 0.81 -8.41 -1.05
CA PHE A 86 -0.41 -9.22 -1.11
C PHE A 86 -1.32 -8.78 -2.26
N TYR A 87 -1.83 -9.74 -3.02
CA TYR A 87 -2.92 -9.50 -3.95
C TYR A 87 -4.20 -9.08 -3.22
N ASN A 88 -4.49 -9.78 -2.12
CA ASN A 88 -5.68 -9.56 -1.31
C ASN A 88 -5.56 -8.26 -0.50
N ARG A 89 -6.69 -7.54 -0.39
CA ARG A 89 -6.75 -6.41 0.53
C ARG A 89 -6.52 -6.87 1.95
N LEU A 90 -5.69 -6.14 2.67
CA LEU A 90 -5.36 -6.43 4.06
C LEU A 90 -6.01 -5.41 4.99
N SER A 91 -6.52 -5.87 6.13
CA SER A 91 -6.88 -4.98 7.22
C SER A 91 -5.62 -4.43 7.90
N THR A 92 -5.78 -3.38 8.69
CA THR A 92 -4.67 -2.80 9.46
C THR A 92 -4.03 -3.82 10.40
N MET A 93 -4.86 -4.60 11.09
CA MET A 93 -4.42 -5.67 11.97
C MET A 93 -3.60 -6.72 11.21
N GLN A 94 -4.07 -7.14 10.05
CA GLN A 94 -3.35 -8.11 9.22
C GLN A 94 -2.01 -7.56 8.76
N LEU A 95 -1.96 -6.31 8.29
CA LEU A 95 -0.71 -5.66 7.91
C LEU A 95 0.29 -5.63 9.06
N PHE A 96 -0.15 -5.17 10.23
CA PHE A 96 0.69 -5.09 11.42
C PHE A 96 1.22 -6.46 11.81
N ASN A 97 0.35 -7.44 12.01
CA ASN A 97 0.73 -8.77 12.45
C ASN A 97 1.67 -9.48 11.47
N ILE A 98 1.44 -9.32 10.16
CA ILE A 98 2.29 -9.92 9.14
C ILE A 98 3.66 -9.22 9.11
N SER A 99 3.70 -7.89 9.21
CA SER A 99 4.95 -7.12 9.22
C SER A 99 5.82 -7.49 10.41
N GLU A 100 5.22 -7.65 11.60
CA GLU A 100 5.93 -8.07 12.82
C GLU A 100 6.58 -9.46 12.65
N ILE A 101 5.84 -10.42 12.09
CA ILE A 101 6.36 -11.78 11.93
C ILE A 101 7.40 -11.86 10.82
N CYS A 102 7.19 -11.16 9.70
CA CYS A 102 8.10 -11.18 8.56
C CYS A 102 9.33 -10.29 8.74
N GLY A 103 9.27 -9.30 9.64
CA GLY A 103 10.36 -8.33 9.84
C GLY A 103 10.63 -7.44 8.63
N CYS A 104 9.66 -7.25 7.74
CA CYS A 104 9.78 -6.44 6.54
C CYS A 104 8.50 -5.65 6.23
N GLN A 105 8.58 -4.73 5.28
CA GLN A 105 7.41 -3.97 4.87
C GLN A 105 6.38 -4.86 4.16
N VAL A 106 5.13 -4.77 4.57
CA VAL A 106 4.00 -5.49 3.95
C VAL A 106 3.03 -4.47 3.35
N ILE A 107 2.64 -4.69 2.10
CA ILE A 107 1.64 -3.88 1.41
C ILE A 107 0.63 -4.79 0.70
N ASP A 108 -0.53 -4.25 0.38
CA ASP A 108 -1.48 -4.92 -0.50
C ASP A 108 -1.47 -4.33 -1.93
N LYS A 109 -2.18 -4.99 -2.84
CA LYS A 109 -2.29 -4.56 -4.25
C LYS A 109 -2.72 -3.10 -4.38
N PHE A 110 -3.60 -2.62 -3.51
CA PHE A 110 -4.06 -1.22 -3.59
C PHE A 110 -2.94 -0.24 -3.30
N GLN A 111 -2.14 -0.50 -2.25
CA GLN A 111 -0.97 0.33 -1.95
C GLN A 111 0.08 0.26 -3.06
N LEU A 112 0.30 -0.93 -3.65
CA LEU A 112 1.19 -1.10 -4.79
C LEU A 112 0.77 -0.22 -5.98
N ILE A 113 -0.53 -0.18 -6.29
CA ILE A 113 -1.08 0.68 -7.35
C ILE A 113 -0.86 2.16 -7.01
N LEU A 114 -1.05 2.56 -5.76
CA LEU A 114 -0.76 3.93 -5.33
C LEU A 114 0.72 4.29 -5.47
N GLU A 115 1.64 3.37 -5.18
CA GLU A 115 3.08 3.58 -5.40
C GLU A 115 3.40 3.79 -6.90
N ILE A 116 2.76 3.02 -7.80
CA ILE A 116 2.93 3.19 -9.25
C ILE A 116 2.43 4.57 -9.70
N PHE A 117 1.24 4.97 -9.25
CA PHE A 117 0.71 6.29 -9.58
C PHE A 117 1.55 7.42 -9.01
N ALA A 118 2.06 7.27 -7.78
CA ALA A 118 2.95 8.26 -7.17
C ALA A 118 4.24 8.46 -7.99
N LYS A 119 4.83 7.37 -8.50
CA LYS A 119 6.02 7.43 -9.37
C LYS A 119 5.73 8.09 -10.73
N ARG A 120 4.51 7.93 -11.26
CA ARG A 120 4.10 8.48 -12.57
C ARG A 120 3.51 9.87 -12.50
N ALA A 121 3.12 10.33 -11.33
CA ALA A 121 2.51 11.64 -11.14
C ALA A 121 3.55 12.75 -11.34
N THR A 122 3.51 13.43 -12.49
CA THR A 122 4.43 14.53 -12.85
C THR A 122 3.83 15.89 -12.56
N THR A 123 2.51 16.06 -12.76
CA THR A 123 1.81 17.32 -12.55
C THR A 123 1.42 17.52 -11.09
N HIS A 124 1.27 18.77 -10.65
CA HIS A 124 0.78 19.09 -9.31
C HIS A 124 -0.58 18.43 -9.04
N ARG A 125 -1.51 18.54 -9.98
CA ARG A 125 -2.84 17.92 -9.90
C ARG A 125 -2.77 16.40 -9.73
N SER A 126 -1.95 15.70 -10.52
CA SER A 126 -1.80 14.25 -10.40
C SER A 126 -1.21 13.83 -9.05
N LYS A 127 -0.27 14.60 -8.50
CA LYS A 127 0.28 14.38 -7.17
C LYS A 127 -0.77 14.54 -6.08
N LEU A 128 -1.59 15.58 -6.16
CA LEU A 128 -2.70 15.81 -5.22
C LEU A 128 -3.74 14.67 -5.28
N GLN A 129 -4.09 14.19 -6.47
CA GLN A 129 -5.02 13.05 -6.62
C GLN A 129 -4.49 11.77 -5.97
N VAL A 130 -3.21 11.46 -6.16
CA VAL A 130 -2.56 10.29 -5.53
C VAL A 130 -2.53 10.46 -4.02
N GLU A 131 -2.17 11.64 -3.52
CA GLU A 131 -2.13 11.92 -2.08
C GLU A 131 -3.53 11.83 -1.46
N LEU A 132 -4.56 12.33 -2.13
CA LEU A 132 -5.94 12.20 -1.70
C LEU A 132 -6.37 10.72 -1.58
N ALA A 133 -6.03 9.90 -2.59
CA ALA A 133 -6.33 8.48 -2.57
C ALA A 133 -5.60 7.76 -1.43
N ARG A 134 -4.34 8.12 -1.17
CA ARG A 134 -3.54 7.60 -0.06
C ARG A 134 -4.15 7.95 1.29
N LEU A 135 -4.48 9.21 1.53
CA LEU A 135 -5.07 9.66 2.79
C LEU A 135 -6.42 9.00 3.07
N ARG A 136 -7.28 8.86 2.04
CA ARG A 136 -8.56 8.14 2.17
C ARG A 136 -8.38 6.65 2.52
N TYR A 137 -7.29 6.06 2.08
CA TYR A 137 -6.95 4.68 2.42
C TYR A 137 -6.36 4.55 3.83
N GLU A 138 -5.65 5.56 4.31
CA GLU A 138 -4.98 5.58 5.62
C GLU A 138 -5.95 5.88 6.78
N ILE A 139 -7.00 6.69 6.59
CA ILE A 139 -7.94 7.07 7.67
C ILE A 139 -8.53 5.84 8.41
N PRO A 140 -9.16 4.85 7.74
CA PRO A 140 -9.70 3.69 8.43
C PRO A 140 -8.64 2.88 9.17
N ARG A 141 -7.40 2.94 8.66
CA ARG A 141 -6.24 2.24 9.23
C ARG A 141 -5.72 2.91 10.49
N ALA A 142 -5.63 4.22 10.48
CA ALA A 142 -5.24 4.99 11.66
C ALA A 142 -6.16 4.70 12.85
N ARG A 143 -7.47 4.72 12.63
CA ARG A 143 -8.48 4.34 13.64
C ARG A 143 -8.26 2.94 14.20
N ALA A 144 -8.00 1.98 13.31
CA ALA A 144 -7.80 0.59 13.71
C ALA A 144 -6.52 0.42 14.55
N VAL A 145 -5.41 1.08 14.20
CA VAL A 145 -4.16 1.05 14.98
C VAL A 145 -4.38 1.58 16.38
N VAL A 146 -5.00 2.75 16.52
CA VAL A 146 -5.26 3.34 17.84
C VAL A 146 -6.21 2.47 18.67
N SER A 147 -7.25 1.90 18.04
CA SER A 147 -8.13 0.94 18.71
C SER A 147 -7.40 -0.30 19.22
N LEU A 148 -6.34 -0.73 18.52
CA LEU A 148 -5.50 -1.86 18.95
C LEU A 148 -4.61 -1.48 20.13
N LEU A 149 -3.94 -0.35 20.05
CA LEU A 149 -3.09 0.15 21.14
C LEU A 149 -3.90 0.33 22.44
N LYS A 150 -5.13 0.83 22.34
CA LYS A 150 -6.05 0.94 23.49
C LYS A 150 -6.43 -0.41 24.12
N LYS A 151 -6.46 -1.49 23.34
CA LYS A 151 -6.77 -2.84 23.85
C LYS A 151 -5.60 -3.50 24.56
N GLU A 152 -4.37 -3.17 24.15
CA GLU A 152 -3.15 -3.72 24.76
C GLU A 152 -2.72 -2.93 26.01
N GLU A 153 -3.10 -1.66 26.11
CA GLU A 153 -2.86 -0.85 27.31
C GLU A 153 -3.90 -1.15 28.39
N ARG A 154 -3.41 -1.53 29.58
CA ARG A 154 -4.23 -1.62 30.78
C ARG A 154 -4.87 -0.26 31.05
N ALA A 155 -6.14 -0.25 31.45
CA ALA A 155 -6.89 0.92 31.88
C ALA A 155 -6.06 1.80 32.85
N GLY A 156 -5.59 2.95 32.40
CA GLY A 156 -4.83 3.88 33.23
C GLY A 156 -3.97 4.91 32.50
N PHE A 157 -3.69 4.77 31.23
CA PHE A 157 -2.91 5.76 30.47
C PHE A 157 -3.86 6.80 29.83
N MET A 158 -4.04 7.94 30.50
CA MET A 158 -4.75 9.11 29.95
C MET A 158 -3.86 9.76 28.86
N GLY A 159 -4.30 9.72 27.60
CA GLY A 159 -3.63 10.45 26.51
C GLY A 159 -3.83 9.91 25.11
N LEU A 160 -4.03 8.61 24.91
CA LEU A 160 -4.17 8.04 23.55
C LEU A 160 -5.49 8.40 22.85
N GLY A 161 -6.56 8.72 23.61
CA GLY A 161 -7.83 9.17 23.06
C GLY A 161 -7.73 10.50 22.33
N ASP A 162 -7.01 11.45 22.92
CA ASP A 162 -6.80 12.79 22.37
C ASP A 162 -5.89 12.75 21.13
N TYR A 163 -4.89 11.86 21.12
CA TYR A 163 -4.04 11.64 19.94
C TYR A 163 -4.80 11.05 18.74
N GLU A 164 -5.73 10.12 18.98
CA GLU A 164 -6.56 9.53 17.92
C GLU A 164 -7.42 10.57 17.24
N GLU A 165 -8.15 11.34 18.04
CA GLU A 165 -9.05 12.38 17.55
C GLU A 165 -8.28 13.48 16.83
N SER A 166 -7.16 13.91 17.38
CA SER A 166 -6.26 14.90 16.78
C SER A 166 -5.70 14.42 15.44
N TYR A 167 -5.17 13.19 15.39
CA TYR A 167 -4.59 12.63 14.17
C TYR A 167 -5.63 12.43 13.06
N GLU A 168 -6.81 11.92 13.40
CA GLU A 168 -7.91 11.79 12.44
C GLU A 168 -8.41 13.14 11.93
N GLN A 169 -8.52 14.13 12.82
CA GLN A 169 -8.90 15.50 12.43
C GLN A 169 -7.87 16.12 11.49
N ASP A 170 -6.59 15.91 11.73
CA ASP A 170 -5.52 16.41 10.85
C ASP A 170 -5.56 15.75 9.47
N LEU A 171 -5.79 14.44 9.40
CA LEU A 171 -6.00 13.76 8.11
C LEU A 171 -7.24 14.30 7.38
N LYS A 172 -8.35 14.52 8.07
CA LYS A 172 -9.56 15.08 7.48
C LYS A 172 -9.35 16.52 6.98
N LYS A 173 -8.67 17.37 7.76
CA LYS A 173 -8.30 18.73 7.34
C LYS A 173 -7.41 18.70 6.10
N ARG A 174 -6.44 17.81 6.05
CA ARG A 174 -5.56 17.64 4.90
C ARG A 174 -6.33 17.19 3.66
N ILE A 175 -7.25 16.24 3.79
CA ILE A 175 -8.15 15.81 2.72
C ILE A 175 -8.99 16.98 2.21
N SER A 176 -9.64 17.72 3.10
CA SER A 176 -10.48 18.86 2.73
C SER A 176 -9.68 19.92 1.97
N ARG A 177 -8.45 20.22 2.43
CA ARG A 177 -7.56 21.16 1.74
C ARG A 177 -7.21 20.68 0.33
N ILE A 178 -6.83 19.42 0.17
CA ILE A 178 -6.47 18.84 -1.15
C ILE A 178 -7.69 18.85 -2.08
N GLN A 179 -8.88 18.53 -1.57
CA GLN A 179 -10.11 18.57 -2.35
C GLN A 179 -10.42 20.00 -2.86
N SER A 180 -10.32 21.01 -1.99
CA SER A 180 -10.53 22.41 -2.37
C SER A 180 -9.49 22.86 -3.41
N GLU A 181 -8.24 22.46 -3.30
CA GLU A 181 -7.17 22.79 -4.25
C GLU A 181 -7.42 22.13 -5.62
N LEU A 182 -7.89 20.86 -5.64
CA LEU A 182 -8.28 20.17 -6.87
C LEU A 182 -9.48 20.82 -7.55
N GLU A 183 -10.50 21.23 -6.80
CA GLU A 183 -11.67 21.94 -7.30
C GLU A 183 -11.30 23.31 -7.90
N SER A 184 -10.39 24.03 -7.26
CA SER A 184 -9.87 25.29 -7.80
C SER A 184 -9.14 25.08 -9.13
N ALA A 185 -8.26 24.08 -9.20
CA ALA A 185 -7.54 23.74 -10.42
C ALA A 185 -8.47 23.30 -11.56
N GLU A 186 -9.62 22.66 -11.26
CA GLU A 186 -10.62 22.30 -12.28
C GLU A 186 -11.32 23.53 -12.85
N LYS A 187 -11.71 24.47 -12.01
CA LYS A 187 -12.34 25.73 -12.45
C LYS A 187 -11.40 26.56 -13.33
N ASP A 188 -10.11 26.60 -12.99
CA ASP A 188 -9.11 27.30 -13.78
C ASP A 188 -8.92 26.63 -15.16
N ASP A 189 -8.87 25.30 -15.23
CA ASP A 189 -8.80 24.55 -16.47
C ASP A 189 -10.05 24.75 -17.35
N GLU A 190 -11.25 24.76 -16.77
CA GLU A 190 -12.50 25.04 -17.49
C GLU A 190 -12.55 26.46 -18.04
N SER A 191 -12.12 27.45 -17.27
CA SER A 191 -12.04 28.82 -17.69
C SER A 191 -11.06 29.04 -18.84
N LEU A 192 -9.90 28.37 -18.81
CA LEU A 192 -8.92 28.38 -19.87
C LEU A 192 -9.43 27.68 -21.15
N ARG A 193 -10.14 26.56 -21.02
CA ARG A 193 -10.79 25.89 -22.17
C ARG A 193 -11.86 26.78 -22.80
N ALA A 194 -12.73 27.39 -22.00
CA ALA A 194 -13.74 28.33 -22.47
C ALA A 194 -13.13 29.56 -23.16
N PHE A 195 -11.99 30.06 -22.67
CA PHE A 195 -11.27 31.16 -23.28
C PHE A 195 -10.65 30.74 -24.64
N ARG A 196 -10.01 29.56 -24.74
CA ARG A 196 -9.46 29.03 -26.00
C ARG A 196 -10.57 28.84 -27.05
N HIS A 197 -11.70 28.23 -26.64
CA HIS A 197 -12.84 28.03 -27.53
C HIS A 197 -13.41 29.36 -28.07
N ARG A 198 -13.51 30.40 -27.24
CA ARG A 198 -13.95 31.76 -27.69
C ARG A 198 -12.94 32.41 -28.65
N LYS A 199 -11.65 32.07 -28.57
CA LYS A 199 -10.61 32.59 -29.48
C LYS A 199 -10.39 31.75 -30.75
N GLY A 200 -11.19 30.69 -30.95
CA GLY A 200 -11.08 29.84 -32.16
C GLY A 200 -9.93 28.90 -32.17
N PHE A 201 -9.28 28.65 -31.02
CA PHE A 201 -8.29 27.56 -30.88
C PHE A 201 -9.04 26.28 -30.49
N SER A 202 -9.23 25.36 -31.46
CA SER A 202 -9.75 24.00 -31.23
C SER A 202 -8.64 23.03 -30.83
#